data_87c1d0eb7fe2f3ec9f3ffea760108cae
#
_entry.id   87c1d0eb7fe2f3ec9f3ffea760108cae
#
_cell.length_a   1.000
_cell.length_b   1.000
_cell.length_c   1.000
_cell.angle_alpha   90.00
_cell.angle_beta   90.00
_cell.angle_gamma   90.00
#
_symmetry.space_group_name_H-M   'P 1'
#
loop_
_entity.id
_entity.type
_entity.pdbx_description
1 polymer ?
#
loop_
_entity_poly.entity_id
_entity_poly.type
_entity_poly.pdbx_seq_one_letter_code
_entity_poly.pdbx_strand_id
1 'polypeptide(L)'
;YLLAGLGAEVIQVSRPLKGTATSTTASITQFFDVGKTCIRVNVKEPRGKTILHDLIDKSDIFLENFRPGVIEGLGFDFETLSQTNKNLVMISGSALGRGGQESGYVGYAPIFSALSGLADLTGFEDGRPTEIRYPCDLTSGALMAFAAIAGVANLKRREGSYVDLAARDALLWTLTSSFALSGKAINHRKGNNHETIFPHGVYRCAGEDQWVTIAARDNRQRQALFQLIGYTAGHVADTDSLSNQDRAAVESAITAWASSLDTEKAVATLQSQGVSAFASVDAKDIWQDKHLRCRHFFQYTTDVGWVASPPWFLQGGREAISHNGDASLAREKVFSGILGINSEAIEALLIEGVLG
;
A
#
# COMPACT_ATOMS: atom_id res chain seq x y z
N TYR A 1 -7.32 2.40 7.63
CA TYR A 1 -6.13 3.09 8.09
C TYR A 1 -5.99 4.48 7.44
N LEU A 2 -5.91 4.58 6.09
CA LEU A 2 -5.74 5.87 5.41
C LEU A 2 -6.87 6.85 5.69
N LEU A 3 -8.12 6.40 5.63
CA LEU A 3 -9.29 7.23 5.96
C LEU A 3 -9.29 7.68 7.42
N ALA A 4 -8.95 6.80 8.35
CA ALA A 4 -8.79 7.16 9.76
C ALA A 4 -7.69 8.21 9.97
N GLY A 5 -6.56 8.07 9.27
CA GLY A 5 -5.47 9.06 9.28
C GLY A 5 -5.83 10.41 8.62
N LEU A 6 -6.99 10.52 7.99
CA LEU A 6 -7.58 11.76 7.46
C LEU A 6 -8.74 12.27 8.32
N GLY A 7 -8.97 11.67 9.51
CA GLY A 7 -9.98 12.10 10.46
C GLY A 7 -11.35 11.44 10.29
N ALA A 8 -11.50 10.43 9.43
CA ALA A 8 -12.74 9.68 9.35
C ALA A 8 -12.92 8.76 10.55
N GLU A 9 -14.15 8.68 11.07
CA GLU A 9 -14.51 7.62 12.01
C GLU A 9 -14.66 6.29 11.24
N VAL A 10 -13.75 5.35 11.49
CA VAL A 10 -13.73 4.07 10.79
C VAL A 10 -14.11 2.94 11.73
N ILE A 11 -15.22 2.28 11.45
CA ILE A 11 -15.69 1.11 12.16
C ILE A 11 -15.38 -0.13 11.34
N GLN A 12 -14.56 -1.01 11.90
CA GLN A 12 -14.21 -2.29 11.27
C GLN A 12 -15.10 -3.38 11.85
N VAL A 13 -15.89 -4.01 10.99
CA VAL A 13 -16.75 -5.13 11.37
C VAL A 13 -16.10 -6.44 10.98
N SER A 14 -15.93 -7.34 11.92
CA SER A 14 -15.40 -8.68 11.71
C SER A 14 -16.31 -9.74 12.32
N ARG A 15 -16.10 -11.00 11.94
CA ARG A 15 -16.85 -12.13 12.55
C ARG A 15 -16.38 -12.38 13.98
N PRO A 16 -17.25 -12.89 14.87
CA PRO A 16 -16.84 -13.39 16.18
C PRO A 16 -15.79 -14.51 16.04
N LEU A 17 -14.81 -14.55 16.95
CA LEU A 17 -13.81 -15.62 16.97
C LEU A 17 -14.45 -16.93 17.47
N LYS A 18 -14.17 -18.03 16.80
CA LYS A 18 -14.50 -19.36 17.29
C LYS A 18 -13.33 -19.88 18.12
N GLY A 19 -13.56 -20.10 19.42
CA GLY A 19 -12.58 -20.67 20.33
C GLY A 19 -11.47 -19.70 20.76
N THR A 20 -10.51 -20.22 21.55
CA THR A 20 -9.31 -19.49 22.04
C THR A 20 -8.23 -19.37 20.97
N ALA A 21 -8.57 -18.93 19.78
CA ALA A 21 -7.58 -18.73 18.72
C ALA A 21 -6.71 -17.51 19.03
N THR A 22 -5.63 -17.75 19.76
CA THR A 22 -4.45 -16.87 19.80
C THR A 22 -3.73 -17.01 18.46
N SER A 23 -4.16 -16.23 17.48
CA SER A 23 -3.56 -16.27 16.16
C SER A 23 -2.30 -15.42 16.14
N THR A 24 -1.16 -16.02 15.78
CA THR A 24 0.07 -15.31 15.40
C THR A 24 -0.17 -14.35 14.23
N THR A 25 -1.24 -14.52 13.48
CA THR A 25 -1.70 -13.60 12.45
C THR A 25 -2.27 -12.31 13.04
N ALA A 26 -2.68 -12.31 14.32
CA ALA A 26 -3.23 -11.13 14.98
C ALA A 26 -2.24 -9.96 15.03
N SER A 27 -0.94 -10.22 15.17
CA SER A 27 0.05 -9.13 15.30
C SER A 27 0.28 -8.34 14.00
N ILE A 28 0.16 -8.98 12.84
CA ILE A 28 0.36 -8.31 11.53
C ILE A 28 -0.88 -7.51 11.14
N THR A 29 -2.08 -8.01 11.47
CA THR A 29 -3.34 -7.31 11.17
C THR A 29 -3.59 -6.13 12.12
N GLN A 30 -3.11 -6.18 13.35
CA GLN A 30 -3.24 -5.10 14.33
C GLN A 30 -2.70 -3.76 13.84
N PHE A 31 -1.66 -3.78 13.02
CA PHE A 31 -1.15 -2.55 12.40
C PHE A 31 -2.20 -1.84 11.53
N PHE A 32 -3.01 -2.60 10.80
CA PHE A 32 -4.06 -2.02 9.96
C PHE A 32 -5.32 -1.63 10.75
N ASP A 33 -5.47 -2.11 11.98
CA ASP A 33 -6.60 -1.79 12.85
C ASP A 33 -6.41 -0.45 13.60
N VAL A 34 -5.19 0.08 13.59
CA VAL A 34 -4.86 1.35 14.22
C VAL A 34 -5.71 2.50 13.65
N GLY A 35 -6.29 3.30 14.52
CA GLY A 35 -7.20 4.38 14.17
C GLY A 35 -8.64 3.94 13.88
N LYS A 36 -8.97 2.66 14.04
CA LYS A 36 -10.31 2.13 13.81
C LYS A 36 -10.99 1.69 15.11
N THR A 37 -12.31 1.73 15.12
CA THR A 37 -13.14 1.10 16.14
C THR A 37 -13.50 -0.31 15.67
N CYS A 38 -12.92 -1.34 16.29
CA CYS A 38 -13.09 -2.73 15.85
C CYS A 38 -14.21 -3.41 16.62
N ILE A 39 -15.23 -3.90 15.92
CA ILE A 39 -16.34 -4.67 16.49
C ILE A 39 -16.49 -6.01 15.81
N ARG A 40 -17.20 -6.92 16.46
CA ARG A 40 -17.48 -8.25 15.93
C ARG A 40 -18.96 -8.52 15.89
N VAL A 41 -19.47 -8.88 14.70
CA VAL A 41 -20.88 -9.14 14.44
C VAL A 41 -21.00 -10.40 13.58
N ASN A 42 -21.84 -11.33 14.01
CA ASN A 42 -22.17 -12.52 13.22
C ASN A 42 -23.28 -12.20 12.20
N VAL A 43 -22.89 -11.73 11.03
CA VAL A 43 -23.81 -11.35 9.96
C VAL A 43 -24.51 -12.55 9.29
N LYS A 44 -24.26 -13.79 9.73
CA LYS A 44 -25.01 -14.97 9.29
C LYS A 44 -26.30 -15.13 10.10
N GLU A 45 -26.36 -14.55 11.30
CA GLU A 45 -27.51 -14.53 12.14
C GLU A 45 -28.44 -13.38 11.75
N PRO A 46 -29.76 -13.57 11.71
CA PRO A 46 -30.71 -12.50 11.31
C PRO A 46 -30.55 -11.21 12.12
N ARG A 47 -30.35 -11.30 13.45
CA ARG A 47 -30.12 -10.13 14.31
C ARG A 47 -28.81 -9.44 14.00
N GLY A 48 -27.75 -10.18 13.68
CA GLY A 48 -26.47 -9.63 13.25
C GLY A 48 -26.56 -8.91 11.90
N LYS A 49 -27.38 -9.42 10.97
CA LYS A 49 -27.68 -8.71 9.72
C LYS A 49 -28.38 -7.39 9.96
N THR A 50 -29.39 -7.37 10.83
CA THR A 50 -30.11 -6.14 11.19
C THR A 50 -29.15 -5.12 11.79
N ILE A 51 -28.30 -5.51 12.74
CA ILE A 51 -27.32 -4.64 13.36
C ILE A 51 -26.36 -4.02 12.33
N LEU A 52 -25.86 -4.82 11.39
CA LEU A 52 -24.98 -4.31 10.34
C LEU A 52 -25.72 -3.37 9.39
N HIS A 53 -26.98 -3.70 9.04
CA HIS A 53 -27.79 -2.84 8.19
C HIS A 53 -28.05 -1.46 8.85
N ASP A 54 -28.45 -1.45 10.13
CA ASP A 54 -28.66 -0.23 10.90
C ASP A 54 -27.38 0.62 11.03
N LEU A 55 -26.21 -0.04 11.08
CA LEU A 55 -24.93 0.65 11.11
C LEU A 55 -24.61 1.28 9.75
N ILE A 56 -24.86 0.55 8.64
CA ILE A 56 -24.67 1.06 7.28
C ILE A 56 -25.62 2.23 7.00
N ASP A 57 -26.85 2.19 7.51
CA ASP A 57 -27.82 3.29 7.35
C ASP A 57 -27.34 4.59 8.00
N LYS A 58 -26.47 4.50 9.00
CA LYS A 58 -25.86 5.66 9.69
C LYS A 58 -24.47 6.00 9.16
N SER A 59 -23.99 5.32 8.13
CA SER A 59 -22.66 5.49 7.58
C SER A 59 -22.69 6.26 6.25
N ASP A 60 -21.67 7.09 6.00
CA ASP A 60 -21.50 7.76 4.71
C ASP A 60 -20.85 6.82 3.68
N ILE A 61 -20.00 5.90 4.16
CA ILE A 61 -19.21 5.02 3.31
C ILE A 61 -19.32 3.58 3.81
N PHE A 62 -19.54 2.64 2.89
CA PHE A 62 -19.42 1.21 3.13
C PHE A 62 -18.34 0.62 2.24
N LEU A 63 -17.29 0.06 2.86
CA LEU A 63 -16.17 -0.59 2.17
C LEU A 63 -16.19 -2.08 2.43
N GLU A 64 -16.06 -2.89 1.38
CA GLU A 64 -15.90 -4.33 1.51
C GLU A 64 -14.93 -4.87 0.44
N ASN A 65 -14.32 -6.04 0.70
CA ASN A 65 -13.41 -6.69 -0.24
C ASN A 65 -13.64 -8.20 -0.34
N PHE A 66 -14.89 -8.61 -0.29
CA PHE A 66 -15.28 -10.00 -0.49
C PHE A 66 -15.27 -10.38 -1.98
N ARG A 67 -15.29 -11.68 -2.22
CA ARG A 67 -15.50 -12.19 -3.59
C ARG A 67 -16.87 -11.77 -4.10
N PRO A 68 -17.01 -11.54 -5.42
CA PRO A 68 -18.33 -11.33 -6.03
C PRO A 68 -19.34 -12.39 -5.61
N GLY A 69 -20.56 -11.98 -5.33
CA GLY A 69 -21.64 -12.84 -4.85
C GLY A 69 -21.71 -13.06 -3.34
N VAL A 70 -20.66 -12.75 -2.58
CA VAL A 70 -20.65 -12.95 -1.12
C VAL A 70 -21.47 -11.88 -0.42
N ILE A 71 -21.22 -10.62 -0.69
CA ILE A 71 -21.90 -9.51 -0.03
C ILE A 71 -23.37 -9.43 -0.47
N GLU A 72 -23.62 -9.73 -1.74
CA GLU A 72 -24.97 -9.84 -2.31
C GLU A 72 -25.75 -10.99 -1.65
N GLY A 73 -25.12 -12.17 -1.50
CA GLY A 73 -25.73 -13.31 -0.81
C GLY A 73 -26.01 -13.08 0.67
N LEU A 74 -25.34 -12.10 1.29
CA LEU A 74 -25.63 -11.64 2.64
C LEU A 74 -26.73 -10.57 2.69
N GLY A 75 -27.14 -10.02 1.55
CA GLY A 75 -28.17 -8.98 1.45
C GLY A 75 -27.65 -7.56 1.70
N PHE A 76 -26.36 -7.31 1.45
CA PHE A 76 -25.70 -6.02 1.58
C PHE A 76 -25.21 -5.48 0.24
N ASP A 77 -25.91 -5.77 -0.84
CA ASP A 77 -25.66 -5.15 -2.15
C ASP A 77 -26.11 -3.68 -2.17
N PHE A 78 -25.53 -2.91 -3.09
CA PHE A 78 -25.81 -1.49 -3.18
C PHE A 78 -27.27 -1.18 -3.49
N GLU A 79 -27.95 -1.98 -4.30
CA GLU A 79 -29.36 -1.77 -4.67
C GLU A 79 -30.24 -1.89 -3.43
N THR A 80 -29.97 -2.87 -2.56
CA THR A 80 -30.67 -3.05 -1.28
C THR A 80 -30.37 -1.93 -0.31
N LEU A 81 -29.09 -1.61 -0.08
CA LEU A 81 -28.66 -0.63 0.91
C LEU A 81 -29.06 0.80 0.53
N SER A 82 -29.06 1.13 -0.75
CA SER A 82 -29.47 2.46 -1.23
C SER A 82 -30.96 2.75 -1.09
N GLN A 83 -31.78 1.75 -0.78
CA GLN A 83 -33.22 1.98 -0.50
C GLN A 83 -33.42 2.73 0.81
N THR A 84 -32.60 2.45 1.81
CA THR A 84 -32.68 3.08 3.14
C THR A 84 -31.65 4.20 3.28
N ASN A 85 -30.43 4.06 2.78
CA ASN A 85 -29.40 5.10 2.79
C ASN A 85 -29.13 5.65 1.37
N LYS A 86 -29.86 6.67 0.97
CA LYS A 86 -29.76 7.31 -0.36
C LYS A 86 -28.42 7.97 -0.65
N ASN A 87 -27.66 8.29 0.38
CA ASN A 87 -26.37 8.98 0.27
C ASN A 87 -25.19 8.03 0.41
N LEU A 88 -25.42 6.73 0.52
CA LEU A 88 -24.35 5.75 0.72
C LEU A 88 -23.34 5.75 -0.43
N VAL A 89 -22.07 5.88 -0.12
CA VAL A 89 -20.97 5.59 -1.02
C VAL A 89 -20.48 4.18 -0.73
N MET A 90 -20.84 3.23 -1.59
CA MET A 90 -20.38 1.83 -1.46
C MET A 90 -19.22 1.55 -2.39
N ILE A 91 -18.16 0.93 -1.85
CA ILE A 91 -16.96 0.55 -2.61
C ILE A 91 -16.67 -0.92 -2.37
N SER A 92 -16.72 -1.68 -3.44
CA SER A 92 -16.42 -3.11 -3.44
C SER A 92 -15.07 -3.35 -4.12
N GLY A 93 -14.10 -3.86 -3.37
CA GLY A 93 -12.82 -4.30 -3.90
C GLY A 93 -12.84 -5.80 -4.17
N SER A 94 -12.37 -6.22 -5.35
CA SER A 94 -12.22 -7.64 -5.64
C SER A 94 -10.98 -7.90 -6.51
N ALA A 95 -10.65 -9.17 -6.73
CA ALA A 95 -9.49 -9.56 -7.52
C ALA A 95 -9.53 -8.98 -8.95
N LEU A 96 -10.63 -9.23 -9.65
CA LEU A 96 -10.79 -8.97 -11.08
C LEU A 96 -12.03 -8.12 -11.41
N GLY A 97 -12.62 -7.47 -10.42
CA GLY A 97 -13.88 -6.75 -10.56
C GLY A 97 -15.09 -7.66 -10.48
N ARG A 98 -16.29 -7.08 -10.41
CA ARG A 98 -17.56 -7.80 -10.33
C ARG A 98 -18.19 -8.05 -11.70
N GLY A 99 -17.69 -7.39 -12.73
CA GLY A 99 -18.07 -7.61 -14.12
C GLY A 99 -17.06 -8.44 -14.90
N GLY A 100 -17.50 -9.07 -16.00
CA GLY A 100 -16.64 -9.81 -16.90
C GLY A 100 -16.58 -11.32 -16.64
N GLN A 101 -15.99 -12.03 -17.60
CA GLN A 101 -15.97 -13.50 -17.61
C GLN A 101 -15.15 -14.10 -16.45
N GLU A 102 -14.16 -13.39 -15.96
CA GLU A 102 -13.20 -13.86 -14.95
C GLU A 102 -13.53 -13.37 -13.53
N SER A 103 -14.64 -12.64 -13.33
CA SER A 103 -15.01 -12.06 -12.04
C SER A 103 -15.10 -13.06 -10.88
N GLY A 104 -15.43 -14.32 -11.18
CA GLY A 104 -15.50 -15.40 -10.19
C GLY A 104 -14.15 -16.00 -9.78
N TYR A 105 -13.04 -15.65 -10.44
CA TYR A 105 -11.74 -16.20 -10.09
C TYR A 105 -11.20 -15.63 -8.78
N VAL A 106 -10.48 -16.52 -8.07
CA VAL A 106 -9.84 -16.21 -6.80
C VAL A 106 -8.44 -15.74 -7.06
N GLY A 107 -8.07 -14.61 -6.48
CA GLY A 107 -6.72 -14.10 -6.56
C GLY A 107 -6.21 -13.57 -5.22
N TYR A 108 -4.89 -13.55 -5.10
CA TYR A 108 -4.12 -12.88 -4.08
C TYR A 108 -3.07 -12.01 -4.76
N ALA A 109 -2.35 -11.18 -4.04
CA ALA A 109 -1.35 -10.27 -4.57
C ALA A 109 -0.40 -10.87 -5.63
N PRO A 110 0.13 -12.11 -5.49
CA PRO A 110 0.91 -12.77 -6.54
C PRO A 110 0.19 -12.91 -7.87
N ILE A 111 -1.07 -13.29 -7.81
CA ILE A 111 -1.91 -13.49 -9.02
C ILE A 111 -2.18 -12.14 -9.69
N PHE A 112 -2.44 -11.09 -8.90
CA PHE A 112 -2.64 -9.74 -9.45
C PHE A 112 -1.37 -9.22 -10.12
N SER A 113 -0.21 -9.45 -9.50
CA SER A 113 1.10 -9.12 -10.07
C SER A 113 1.34 -9.82 -11.41
N ALA A 114 1.00 -11.10 -11.49
CA ALA A 114 1.13 -11.89 -12.73
C ALA A 114 0.15 -11.40 -13.81
N LEU A 115 -1.13 -11.23 -13.47
CA LEU A 115 -2.19 -10.86 -14.42
C LEU A 115 -2.11 -9.40 -14.89
N SER A 116 -1.46 -8.53 -14.13
CA SER A 116 -1.25 -7.13 -14.52
C SER A 116 -0.01 -6.92 -15.40
N GLY A 117 0.82 -7.95 -15.58
CA GLY A 117 2.10 -7.82 -16.26
C GLY A 117 3.24 -7.28 -15.38
N LEU A 118 2.96 -6.86 -14.14
CA LEU A 118 3.98 -6.32 -13.23
C LEU A 118 5.08 -7.34 -12.96
N ALA A 119 4.72 -8.62 -12.75
CA ALA A 119 5.69 -9.68 -12.52
C ALA A 119 6.63 -9.89 -13.72
N ASP A 120 6.10 -9.79 -14.94
CA ASP A 120 6.90 -9.94 -16.16
C ASP A 120 7.84 -8.75 -16.39
N LEU A 121 7.43 -7.54 -16.03
CA LEU A 121 8.25 -6.33 -16.11
C LEU A 121 9.30 -6.22 -14.99
N THR A 122 9.24 -7.08 -13.97
CA THR A 122 10.11 -7.00 -12.79
C THR A 122 11.13 -8.14 -12.79
N GLY A 123 12.40 -7.81 -12.57
CA GLY A 123 13.50 -8.76 -12.48
C GLY A 123 14.62 -8.46 -13.47
N PHE A 124 15.58 -9.36 -13.54
CA PHE A 124 16.72 -9.29 -14.45
C PHE A 124 16.39 -9.95 -15.80
N GLU A 125 17.09 -9.53 -16.86
CA GLU A 125 16.80 -9.92 -18.24
C GLU A 125 16.85 -11.44 -18.45
N ASP A 126 17.84 -12.09 -17.84
CA ASP A 126 18.07 -13.54 -17.88
C ASP A 126 17.33 -14.31 -16.78
N GLY A 127 16.59 -13.59 -15.91
CA GLY A 127 15.89 -14.13 -14.76
C GLY A 127 14.44 -14.54 -15.07
N ARG A 128 13.79 -15.11 -14.06
CA ARG A 128 12.35 -15.38 -14.06
C ARG A 128 11.55 -14.11 -13.79
N PRO A 129 10.26 -14.03 -14.18
CA PRO A 129 9.36 -13.00 -13.66
C PRO A 129 9.40 -12.94 -12.14
N THR A 130 9.51 -11.74 -11.59
CA THR A 130 9.61 -11.55 -10.14
C THR A 130 8.28 -11.04 -9.59
N GLU A 131 7.71 -11.84 -8.70
CA GLU A 131 6.48 -11.47 -8.01
C GLU A 131 6.75 -10.39 -6.95
N ILE A 132 5.94 -9.33 -6.98
CA ILE A 132 5.94 -8.28 -5.97
C ILE A 132 4.58 -8.31 -5.25
N ARG A 133 4.58 -8.56 -3.94
CA ARG A 133 3.34 -8.77 -3.16
C ARG A 133 2.73 -7.47 -2.67
N TYR A 134 3.50 -6.67 -1.95
CA TYR A 134 2.98 -5.53 -1.20
C TYR A 134 2.35 -4.42 -2.04
N PRO A 135 2.88 -4.01 -3.19
CA PRO A 135 2.28 -2.94 -3.99
C PRO A 135 0.85 -3.24 -4.44
N CYS A 136 0.50 -4.51 -4.62
CA CYS A 136 -0.80 -4.92 -5.13
C CYS A 136 -1.95 -4.54 -4.19
N ASP A 137 -1.89 -5.02 -2.96
CA ASP A 137 -2.95 -4.79 -1.97
C ASP A 137 -2.95 -3.33 -1.50
N LEU A 138 -1.75 -2.73 -1.32
CA LEU A 138 -1.63 -1.34 -0.89
C LEU A 138 -2.14 -0.36 -1.94
N THR A 139 -1.87 -0.59 -3.23
CA THR A 139 -2.38 0.25 -4.33
C THR A 139 -3.90 0.16 -4.40
N SER A 140 -4.46 -1.05 -4.33
CA SER A 140 -5.91 -1.26 -4.33
C SER A 140 -6.56 -0.56 -3.13
N GLY A 141 -6.02 -0.73 -1.93
CA GLY A 141 -6.51 -0.08 -0.72
C GLY A 141 -6.43 1.46 -0.78
N ALA A 142 -5.36 2.00 -1.36
CA ALA A 142 -5.21 3.45 -1.54
C ALA A 142 -6.23 4.01 -2.55
N LEU A 143 -6.49 3.30 -3.65
CA LEU A 143 -7.49 3.68 -4.65
C LEU A 143 -8.91 3.54 -4.10
N MET A 144 -9.20 2.54 -3.27
CA MET A 144 -10.47 2.44 -2.56
C MET A 144 -10.68 3.65 -1.63
N ALA A 145 -9.65 4.05 -0.87
CA ALA A 145 -9.72 5.23 -0.01
C ALA A 145 -9.92 6.53 -0.83
N PHE A 146 -9.23 6.65 -1.96
CA PHE A 146 -9.43 7.78 -2.88
C PHE A 146 -10.87 7.81 -3.43
N ALA A 147 -11.40 6.68 -3.89
CA ALA A 147 -12.77 6.59 -4.39
C ALA A 147 -13.80 6.94 -3.30
N ALA A 148 -13.55 6.52 -2.05
CA ALA A 148 -14.40 6.88 -0.91
C ALA A 148 -14.47 8.40 -0.70
N ILE A 149 -13.32 9.07 -0.65
CA ILE A 149 -13.24 10.52 -0.49
C ILE A 149 -13.92 11.24 -1.67
N ALA A 150 -13.65 10.78 -2.90
CA ALA A 150 -14.24 11.35 -4.10
C ALA A 150 -15.77 11.18 -4.12
N GLY A 151 -16.28 10.02 -3.68
CA GLY A 151 -17.71 9.75 -3.54
C GLY A 151 -18.37 10.72 -2.57
N VAL A 152 -17.83 10.84 -1.36
CA VAL A 152 -18.35 11.77 -0.35
C VAL A 152 -18.28 13.24 -0.82
N ALA A 153 -17.19 13.65 -1.44
CA ALA A 153 -17.07 14.99 -1.99
C ALA A 153 -18.12 15.29 -3.06
N ASN A 154 -18.59 14.26 -3.78
CA ASN A 154 -19.60 14.38 -4.83
C ASN A 154 -21.06 14.36 -4.30
N LEU A 155 -21.31 13.93 -3.06
CA LEU A 155 -22.64 13.83 -2.45
C LEU A 155 -23.41 15.15 -2.45
N LYS A 156 -22.72 16.29 -2.37
CA LYS A 156 -23.35 17.61 -2.46
C LYS A 156 -24.04 17.89 -3.79
N ARG A 157 -23.75 17.07 -4.82
CA ARG A 157 -24.24 17.25 -6.20
C ARG A 157 -25.09 16.08 -6.71
N ARG A 158 -25.01 14.92 -6.06
CA ARG A 158 -25.65 13.67 -6.49
C ARG A 158 -26.07 12.83 -5.29
N GLU A 159 -26.88 11.83 -5.54
CA GLU A 159 -27.17 10.74 -4.61
C GLU A 159 -25.94 9.85 -4.41
N GLY A 160 -26.02 8.88 -3.50
CA GLY A 160 -24.99 7.90 -3.23
C GLY A 160 -24.48 7.20 -4.48
N SER A 161 -23.34 6.54 -4.37
CA SER A 161 -22.66 5.93 -5.52
C SER A 161 -22.09 4.56 -5.19
N TYR A 162 -22.02 3.72 -6.21
CA TYR A 162 -21.34 2.43 -6.16
C TYR A 162 -20.06 2.44 -6.97
N VAL A 163 -18.98 1.93 -6.41
CA VAL A 163 -17.68 1.77 -7.07
C VAL A 163 -17.26 0.31 -7.00
N ASP A 164 -17.07 -0.31 -8.15
CA ASP A 164 -16.45 -1.63 -8.30
C ASP A 164 -14.97 -1.45 -8.65
N LEU A 165 -14.06 -1.93 -7.81
CA LEU A 165 -12.62 -1.82 -7.98
C LEU A 165 -11.98 -3.19 -8.13
N ALA A 166 -11.31 -3.42 -9.26
CA ALA A 166 -10.51 -4.61 -9.50
C ALA A 166 -9.04 -4.38 -9.11
N ALA A 167 -8.48 -5.24 -8.27
CA ALA A 167 -7.08 -5.14 -7.85
C ALA A 167 -6.10 -5.27 -9.02
N ARG A 168 -6.40 -6.16 -9.98
CA ARG A 168 -5.64 -6.25 -11.25
C ARG A 168 -5.62 -4.93 -12.00
N ASP A 169 -6.78 -4.30 -12.15
CA ASP A 169 -6.91 -3.07 -12.93
C ASP A 169 -6.24 -1.88 -12.23
N ALA A 170 -6.27 -1.86 -10.90
CA ALA A 170 -5.52 -0.92 -10.09
C ALA A 170 -4.01 -0.97 -10.35
N LEU A 171 -3.45 -2.18 -10.51
CA LEU A 171 -2.05 -2.35 -10.89
C LEU A 171 -1.78 -1.97 -12.34
N LEU A 172 -2.63 -2.41 -13.26
CA LEU A 172 -2.54 -2.04 -14.67
C LEU A 172 -2.55 -0.51 -14.86
N TRP A 173 -3.37 0.19 -14.09
CA TRP A 173 -3.40 1.65 -14.12
C TRP A 173 -2.05 2.27 -13.75
N THR A 174 -1.31 1.71 -12.80
CA THR A 174 0.04 2.18 -12.46
C THR A 174 1.08 1.91 -13.55
N LEU A 175 0.82 0.93 -14.42
CA LEU A 175 1.69 0.53 -15.52
C LEU A 175 1.29 1.14 -16.86
N THR A 176 0.32 2.05 -16.89
CA THR A 176 -0.26 2.61 -18.14
C THR A 176 0.80 3.20 -19.06
N SER A 177 1.80 3.91 -18.52
CA SER A 177 2.90 4.46 -19.33
C SER A 177 3.71 3.39 -20.06
N SER A 178 3.86 2.21 -19.42
CA SER A 178 4.58 1.08 -20.02
C SER A 178 3.81 0.45 -21.17
N PHE A 179 2.48 0.51 -21.14
CA PHE A 179 1.64 -0.02 -22.22
C PHE A 179 1.32 1.01 -23.31
N ALA A 180 1.13 2.28 -22.95
CA ALA A 180 0.75 3.34 -23.88
C ALA A 180 1.84 3.67 -24.90
N LEU A 181 3.11 3.48 -24.56
CA LEU A 181 4.25 3.74 -25.45
C LEU A 181 4.50 2.61 -26.45
N SER A 182 3.76 1.53 -26.35
CA SER A 182 4.12 0.28 -26.98
C SER A 182 3.13 -0.21 -28.02
N GLY A 183 2.79 0.52 -28.96
CA GLY A 183 2.42 -0.17 -30.21
C GLY A 183 3.50 -1.19 -30.66
N LYS A 184 4.56 -1.33 -29.88
CA LYS A 184 5.62 -2.33 -29.92
C LYS A 184 5.68 -2.98 -28.54
N ALA A 185 5.71 -4.30 -28.49
CA ALA A 185 5.86 -5.06 -27.24
C ALA A 185 6.99 -4.46 -26.38
N ILE A 186 6.66 -3.94 -25.21
CA ILE A 186 7.66 -3.64 -24.19
C ILE A 186 8.03 -5.00 -23.62
N ASN A 187 9.05 -5.54 -24.17
CA ASN A 187 9.55 -6.79 -23.70
C ASN A 187 10.89 -6.52 -23.06
N HIS A 188 10.97 -6.80 -21.84
CA HIS A 188 12.13 -7.29 -21.13
C HIS A 188 12.29 -6.62 -19.79
N ARG A 189 12.46 -7.48 -18.79
CA ARG A 189 12.99 -7.13 -17.48
C ARG A 189 14.34 -6.47 -17.66
N LYS A 190 14.53 -5.33 -17.05
CA LYS A 190 15.75 -4.52 -17.20
C LYS A 190 16.64 -4.56 -15.95
N GLY A 191 16.23 -5.32 -14.92
CA GLY A 191 16.91 -5.29 -13.64
C GLY A 191 16.95 -3.87 -13.08
N ASN A 192 18.16 -3.41 -12.75
CA ASN A 192 18.40 -2.07 -12.26
C ASN A 192 18.75 -1.06 -13.38
N ASN A 193 18.67 -1.45 -14.65
CA ASN A 193 18.95 -0.55 -15.76
C ASN A 193 17.79 0.39 -16.06
N HIS A 194 18.12 1.58 -16.53
CA HIS A 194 17.14 2.59 -16.97
C HIS A 194 17.32 2.90 -18.46
N GLU A 195 16.24 3.26 -19.14
CA GLU A 195 16.26 3.52 -20.60
C GLU A 195 17.11 4.73 -20.97
N THR A 196 17.00 5.79 -20.20
CA THR A 196 17.56 7.10 -20.52
C THR A 196 18.55 7.62 -19.48
N ILE A 197 18.69 6.92 -18.33
CA ILE A 197 19.61 7.31 -17.26
C ILE A 197 20.76 6.31 -17.22
N PHE A 198 21.98 6.80 -17.39
CA PHE A 198 23.19 6.00 -17.23
C PHE A 198 24.31 6.86 -16.64
N PRO A 199 25.13 6.35 -15.68
CA PRO A 199 24.91 5.12 -14.94
C PRO A 199 23.67 5.13 -14.05
N HIS A 200 23.01 3.99 -13.94
CA HIS A 200 21.87 3.76 -13.08
C HIS A 200 21.92 2.32 -12.57
N GLY A 201 22.11 2.14 -11.29
CA GLY A 201 22.28 0.79 -10.75
C GLY A 201 22.38 0.74 -9.23
N VAL A 202 22.56 -0.48 -8.72
CA VAL A 202 22.80 -0.79 -7.32
C VAL A 202 24.14 -1.50 -7.22
N TYR A 203 25.07 -0.94 -6.46
CA TYR A 203 26.46 -1.37 -6.39
C TYR A 203 26.81 -1.77 -4.97
N ARG A 204 27.53 -2.89 -4.86
CA ARG A 204 27.94 -3.42 -3.57
C ARG A 204 29.06 -2.57 -2.96
N CYS A 205 28.88 -2.19 -1.70
CA CYS A 205 29.87 -1.53 -0.87
C CYS A 205 30.67 -2.53 -0.03
N ALA A 206 31.66 -2.06 0.70
CA ALA A 206 32.37 -2.85 1.70
C ALA A 206 31.41 -3.24 2.83
N GLY A 207 31.58 -4.45 3.36
CA GLY A 207 30.74 -5.02 4.42
C GLY A 207 29.80 -6.11 3.90
N GLU A 208 29.00 -6.63 4.81
CA GLU A 208 28.02 -7.66 4.52
C GLU A 208 26.70 -7.02 4.08
N ASP A 209 26.20 -7.40 2.90
CA ASP A 209 24.93 -6.95 2.32
C ASP A 209 24.76 -5.42 2.29
N GLN A 210 25.83 -4.69 1.99
CA GLN A 210 25.86 -3.24 1.94
C GLN A 210 25.84 -2.77 0.48
N TRP A 211 24.91 -1.86 0.16
CA TRP A 211 24.65 -1.44 -1.21
C TRP A 211 24.38 0.05 -1.33
N VAL A 212 24.88 0.65 -2.39
CA VAL A 212 24.56 2.03 -2.78
C VAL A 212 23.81 2.04 -4.12
N THR A 213 22.70 2.76 -4.16
CA THR A 213 21.97 3.03 -5.41
C THR A 213 22.46 4.35 -5.99
N ILE A 214 22.79 4.34 -7.29
CA ILE A 214 23.31 5.51 -8.03
C ILE A 214 22.45 5.74 -9.25
N ALA A 215 22.10 7.01 -9.52
CA ALA A 215 21.39 7.43 -10.72
C ALA A 215 21.95 8.77 -11.23
N ALA A 216 22.84 8.74 -12.21
CA ALA A 216 23.41 9.94 -12.81
C ALA A 216 22.50 10.47 -13.93
N ARG A 217 21.58 11.37 -13.56
CA ARG A 217 20.47 11.82 -14.41
C ARG A 217 20.85 12.77 -15.56
N ASP A 218 21.96 13.47 -15.40
CA ASP A 218 22.43 14.47 -16.36
C ASP A 218 23.95 14.43 -16.55
N ASN A 219 24.45 15.20 -17.52
CA ASN A 219 25.87 15.26 -17.85
C ASN A 219 26.73 15.73 -16.68
N ARG A 220 26.25 16.67 -15.85
CA ARG A 220 26.98 17.17 -14.70
C ARG A 220 27.22 16.07 -13.67
N GLN A 221 26.17 15.31 -13.35
CA GLN A 221 26.25 14.19 -12.42
C GLN A 221 27.16 13.08 -12.95
N ARG A 222 27.07 12.78 -14.26
CA ARG A 222 27.96 11.80 -14.90
C ARG A 222 29.42 12.20 -14.83
N GLN A 223 29.75 13.43 -15.18
CA GLN A 223 31.10 13.93 -15.11
C GLN A 223 31.67 13.89 -13.70
N ALA A 224 30.87 14.31 -12.70
CA ALA A 224 31.26 14.22 -11.31
C ALA A 224 31.51 12.77 -10.86
N LEU A 225 30.65 11.85 -11.24
CA LEU A 225 30.80 10.42 -10.96
C LEU A 225 32.04 9.86 -11.65
N PHE A 226 32.27 10.17 -12.93
CA PHE A 226 33.44 9.68 -13.68
C PHE A 226 34.76 10.17 -13.08
N GLN A 227 34.81 11.41 -12.62
CA GLN A 227 35.97 11.94 -11.89
C GLN A 227 36.22 11.19 -10.59
N LEU A 228 35.18 10.90 -9.82
CA LEU A 228 35.28 10.15 -8.55
C LEU A 228 35.83 8.74 -8.74
N ILE A 229 35.37 8.04 -9.78
CA ILE A 229 35.80 6.66 -10.05
C ILE A 229 37.07 6.57 -10.90
N GLY A 230 37.68 7.72 -11.25
CA GLY A 230 38.89 7.76 -12.07
C GLY A 230 38.68 7.33 -13.52
N TYR A 231 37.46 7.40 -14.03
CA TYR A 231 37.14 7.03 -15.40
C TYR A 231 37.36 8.20 -16.35
N THR A 232 38.31 8.09 -17.26
CA THR A 232 38.59 9.07 -18.31
C THR A 232 38.02 8.59 -19.64
N ALA A 233 36.74 8.81 -19.88
CA ALA A 233 36.19 8.68 -21.22
C ALA A 233 36.51 9.95 -22.03
N GLY A 234 36.87 9.79 -23.28
CA GLY A 234 36.83 10.91 -24.24
C GLY A 234 35.43 11.53 -24.23
N HIS A 235 35.29 12.83 -24.48
CA HIS A 235 34.08 13.67 -24.32
C HIS A 235 32.76 12.95 -24.60
N VAL A 236 32.23 12.22 -23.61
CA VAL A 236 30.92 11.59 -23.71
C VAL A 236 29.87 12.54 -23.15
N ALA A 237 29.45 13.48 -23.99
CA ALA A 237 28.38 14.41 -23.65
C ALA A 237 27.01 13.74 -23.69
N ASP A 238 26.88 12.61 -24.41
CA ASP A 238 25.61 11.93 -24.64
C ASP A 238 25.69 10.43 -24.27
N THR A 239 24.70 9.95 -23.50
CA THR A 239 24.59 8.54 -23.13
C THR A 239 24.33 7.64 -24.32
N ASP A 240 23.69 8.14 -25.36
CA ASP A 240 23.34 7.39 -26.55
C ASP A 240 24.59 7.08 -27.41
N SER A 241 25.67 7.82 -27.20
CA SER A 241 26.94 7.65 -27.89
C SER A 241 27.89 6.65 -27.22
N LEU A 242 27.59 6.19 -25.97
CA LEU A 242 28.40 5.20 -25.28
C LEU A 242 28.24 3.81 -25.91
N SER A 243 29.35 3.21 -26.32
CA SER A 243 29.37 1.82 -26.72
C SER A 243 29.03 0.89 -25.55
N ASN A 244 28.58 -0.33 -25.83
CA ASN A 244 28.38 -1.35 -24.78
C ASN A 244 29.69 -1.64 -24.00
N GLN A 245 30.83 -1.52 -24.65
CA GLN A 245 32.15 -1.71 -24.02
C GLN A 245 32.43 -0.57 -23.02
N ASP A 246 32.13 0.67 -23.39
CA ASP A 246 32.30 1.83 -22.49
C ASP A 246 31.35 1.74 -21.28
N ARG A 247 30.11 1.33 -21.53
CA ARG A 247 29.14 1.10 -20.42
C ARG A 247 29.66 0.05 -19.45
N ALA A 248 30.13 -1.09 -19.95
CA ALA A 248 30.69 -2.16 -19.12
C ALA A 248 31.94 -1.69 -18.34
N ALA A 249 32.79 -0.87 -18.94
CA ALA A 249 33.97 -0.31 -18.28
C ALA A 249 33.57 0.66 -17.14
N VAL A 250 32.58 1.51 -17.37
CA VAL A 250 32.03 2.41 -16.34
C VAL A 250 31.42 1.60 -15.19
N GLU A 251 30.60 0.61 -15.47
CA GLU A 251 30.00 -0.27 -14.46
C GLU A 251 31.04 -0.98 -13.61
N SER A 252 32.12 -1.48 -14.25
CA SER A 252 33.23 -2.11 -13.55
C SER A 252 33.99 -1.11 -12.65
N ALA A 253 34.20 0.10 -13.13
CA ALA A 253 34.88 1.14 -12.35
C ALA A 253 34.04 1.59 -11.14
N ILE A 254 32.73 1.75 -11.30
CA ILE A 254 31.81 2.06 -10.19
C ILE A 254 31.82 0.92 -9.17
N THR A 255 31.74 -0.32 -9.63
CA THR A 255 31.75 -1.50 -8.76
C THR A 255 33.04 -1.57 -7.93
N ALA A 256 34.20 -1.34 -8.56
CA ALA A 256 35.48 -1.34 -7.88
C ALA A 256 35.59 -0.20 -6.87
N TRP A 257 35.13 1.00 -7.24
CA TRP A 257 35.13 2.16 -6.35
C TRP A 257 34.18 1.94 -5.16
N ALA A 258 32.94 1.53 -5.38
CA ALA A 258 31.97 1.33 -4.33
C ALA A 258 32.39 0.24 -3.34
N SER A 259 32.93 -0.88 -3.83
CA SER A 259 33.38 -2.02 -3.00
C SER A 259 34.55 -1.68 -2.09
N SER A 260 35.27 -0.58 -2.36
CA SER A 260 36.37 -0.10 -1.51
C SER A 260 35.92 0.79 -0.33
N LEU A 261 34.66 1.16 -0.26
CA LEU A 261 34.10 2.12 0.71
C LEU A 261 32.94 1.50 1.50
N ASP A 262 32.78 1.93 2.75
CA ASP A 262 31.52 1.74 3.46
C ASP A 262 30.40 2.56 2.80
N THR A 263 29.15 2.14 3.01
CA THR A 263 27.99 2.73 2.33
C THR A 263 27.78 4.19 2.68
N GLU A 264 27.95 4.57 3.96
CA GLU A 264 27.79 5.96 4.40
C GLU A 264 28.78 6.88 3.70
N LYS A 265 30.04 6.46 3.61
CA LYS A 265 31.10 7.21 2.96
C LYS A 265 30.89 7.30 1.45
N ALA A 266 30.47 6.20 0.81
CA ALA A 266 30.14 6.19 -0.61
C ALA A 266 29.01 7.17 -0.92
N VAL A 267 27.91 7.13 -0.17
CA VAL A 267 26.78 8.03 -0.31
C VAL A 267 27.17 9.48 -0.06
N ALA A 268 27.87 9.78 1.05
CA ALA A 268 28.29 11.14 1.39
C ALA A 268 29.21 11.73 0.30
N THR A 269 30.14 10.93 -0.22
CA THR A 269 31.05 11.35 -1.29
C THR A 269 30.29 11.69 -2.57
N LEU A 270 29.39 10.81 -3.03
CA LEU A 270 28.58 11.02 -4.22
C LEU A 270 27.67 12.26 -4.09
N GLN A 271 26.97 12.38 -2.97
CA GLN A 271 26.07 13.50 -2.72
C GLN A 271 26.82 14.83 -2.63
N SER A 272 28.03 14.86 -2.05
CA SER A 272 28.86 16.07 -1.99
C SER A 272 29.24 16.61 -3.37
N GLN A 273 29.28 15.74 -4.37
CA GLN A 273 29.53 16.08 -5.78
C GLN A 273 28.22 16.27 -6.57
N GLY A 274 27.08 16.24 -5.91
CA GLY A 274 25.77 16.43 -6.53
C GLY A 274 25.26 15.23 -7.31
N VAL A 275 25.85 14.05 -7.15
CA VAL A 275 25.37 12.80 -7.75
C VAL A 275 24.24 12.22 -6.91
N SER A 276 23.14 11.85 -7.56
CA SER A 276 22.00 11.21 -6.88
C SER A 276 22.40 9.80 -6.43
N ALA A 277 22.55 9.60 -5.14
CA ALA A 277 22.90 8.32 -4.55
C ALA A 277 22.34 8.18 -3.14
N PHE A 278 21.91 6.96 -2.78
CA PHE A 278 21.44 6.61 -1.45
C PHE A 278 21.81 5.17 -1.11
N ALA A 279 21.89 4.87 0.20
CA ALA A 279 22.02 3.49 0.66
C ALA A 279 20.73 2.70 0.36
N SER A 280 20.86 1.43 -0.02
CA SER A 280 19.76 0.49 0.05
C SER A 280 19.66 0.00 1.48
N VAL A 281 18.67 0.52 2.21
CA VAL A 281 18.52 0.35 3.66
C VAL A 281 17.69 -0.88 4.01
N ASP A 282 18.03 -1.53 5.11
CA ASP A 282 17.24 -2.60 5.69
C ASP A 282 16.20 -2.06 6.71
N ALA A 283 15.43 -2.95 7.32
CA ALA A 283 14.41 -2.57 8.31
C ALA A 283 15.01 -1.92 9.57
N LYS A 284 16.21 -2.30 9.96
CA LYS A 284 16.92 -1.74 11.11
C LYS A 284 17.37 -0.32 10.81
N ASP A 285 17.90 -0.09 9.61
CA ASP A 285 18.34 1.23 9.16
C ASP A 285 17.16 2.20 9.05
N ILE A 286 16.02 1.74 8.46
CA ILE A 286 14.77 2.50 8.41
C ILE A 286 14.32 2.89 9.82
N TRP A 287 14.39 1.96 10.77
CA TRP A 287 14.01 2.21 12.15
C TRP A 287 14.90 3.25 12.82
N GLN A 288 16.17 3.30 12.48
CA GLN A 288 17.16 4.24 13.04
C GLN A 288 17.25 5.54 12.25
N ASP A 289 16.57 5.66 11.12
CA ASP A 289 16.65 6.80 10.21
C ASP A 289 16.27 8.11 10.92
N LYS A 290 17.20 9.05 10.97
CA LYS A 290 17.05 10.34 11.65
C LYS A 290 16.01 11.22 10.98
N HIS A 291 15.89 11.13 9.65
CA HIS A 291 14.92 11.91 8.89
C HIS A 291 13.48 11.42 9.15
N LEU A 292 13.25 10.12 9.16
CA LEU A 292 11.95 9.54 9.50
C LEU A 292 11.55 9.85 10.95
N ARG A 293 12.50 9.83 11.88
CA ARG A 293 12.29 10.24 13.27
C ARG A 293 11.95 11.73 13.38
N CYS A 294 12.70 12.61 12.70
CA CYS A 294 12.41 14.04 12.65
C CYS A 294 11.02 14.34 12.05
N ARG A 295 10.57 13.50 11.11
CA ARG A 295 9.24 13.59 10.52
C ARG A 295 8.15 12.94 11.39
N HIS A 296 8.48 12.40 12.56
CA HIS A 296 7.54 11.65 13.41
C HIS A 296 6.80 10.56 12.64
N PHE A 297 7.50 9.87 11.72
CA PHE A 297 6.90 8.84 10.89
C PHE A 297 6.47 7.63 11.73
N PHE A 298 7.25 7.31 12.76
CA PHE A 298 6.88 6.27 13.71
C PHE A 298 6.22 6.91 14.94
N GLN A 299 5.05 6.38 15.32
CA GLN A 299 4.32 6.77 16.52
C GLN A 299 4.16 5.56 17.45
N TYR A 300 4.15 5.81 18.74
CA TYR A 300 3.93 4.76 19.74
C TYR A 300 2.48 4.76 20.19
N THR A 301 1.85 3.60 20.15
CA THR A 301 0.52 3.35 20.71
C THR A 301 0.64 2.35 21.85
N THR A 302 -0.17 2.50 22.90
CA THR A 302 -0.09 1.66 24.10
C THR A 302 -0.40 0.19 23.82
N ASP A 303 -1.27 -0.07 22.86
CA ASP A 303 -1.84 -1.41 22.63
C ASP A 303 -1.10 -2.20 21.55
N VAL A 304 -0.55 -1.51 20.53
CA VAL A 304 0.11 -2.16 19.39
C VAL A 304 1.61 -1.92 19.40
N GLY A 305 2.07 -0.94 20.17
CA GLY A 305 3.46 -0.48 20.14
C GLY A 305 3.71 0.53 19.04
N TRP A 306 4.85 0.43 18.37
CA TRP A 306 5.23 1.35 17.32
C TRP A 306 4.53 1.06 16.00
N VAL A 307 3.96 2.10 15.41
CA VAL A 307 3.27 2.05 14.12
C VAL A 307 3.79 3.12 13.17
N ALA A 308 3.75 2.84 11.89
CA ALA A 308 4.05 3.84 10.86
C ALA A 308 2.87 4.77 10.67
N SER A 309 3.08 6.06 10.61
CA SER A 309 2.05 7.06 10.33
C SER A 309 1.68 7.09 8.84
N PRO A 310 0.53 7.64 8.47
CA PRO A 310 0.26 8.02 7.08
C PRO A 310 1.37 8.92 6.52
N PRO A 311 1.68 8.84 5.21
CA PRO A 311 2.85 9.53 4.64
C PRO A 311 2.72 11.05 4.52
N TRP A 312 1.63 11.66 4.94
CA TRP A 312 1.37 13.09 4.84
C TRP A 312 1.40 13.80 6.19
N PHE A 313 1.55 15.12 6.13
CA PHE A 313 1.27 16.06 7.21
C PHE A 313 0.04 16.87 6.84
N LEU A 314 -0.88 17.01 7.77
CA LEU A 314 -1.96 17.99 7.68
C LEU A 314 -1.50 19.32 8.30
N GLN A 315 -2.23 20.39 8.06
CA GLN A 315 -1.96 21.67 8.71
C GLN A 315 -2.08 21.49 10.23
N GLY A 316 -1.00 21.70 10.97
CA GLY A 316 -0.94 21.44 12.41
C GLY A 316 -0.11 20.19 12.79
N GLY A 317 0.41 19.46 11.83
CA GLY A 317 1.28 18.30 12.07
C GLY A 317 0.64 16.95 11.70
N ARG A 318 1.17 15.89 12.27
CA ARG A 318 0.54 14.56 12.20
C ARG A 318 -0.44 14.42 13.36
N GLU A 319 -1.66 14.01 13.05
CA GLU A 319 -2.59 13.61 14.11
C GLU A 319 -2.05 12.36 14.82
N ALA A 320 -2.21 12.33 16.14
CA ALA A 320 -1.91 11.14 16.92
C ALA A 320 -2.88 10.03 16.50
N ILE A 321 -2.34 8.93 16.06
CA ILE A 321 -3.16 7.76 15.74
C ILE A 321 -3.47 7.08 17.08
N SER A 322 -4.71 7.20 17.52
CA SER A 322 -5.18 6.44 18.68
C SER A 322 -5.61 5.05 18.23
N HIS A 323 -5.16 4.03 18.91
CA HIS A 323 -5.77 2.70 18.84
C HIS A 323 -6.46 2.45 20.16
N ASN A 324 -7.76 2.16 20.11
CA ASN A 324 -8.51 1.76 21.26
C ASN A 324 -8.75 0.24 21.15
N GLY A 325 -7.79 -0.53 21.67
CA GLY A 325 -7.85 -1.99 21.68
C GLY A 325 -8.90 -2.56 22.64
N ASP A 326 -9.54 -1.71 23.44
CA ASP A 326 -10.58 -2.14 24.37
C ASP A 326 -11.89 -2.46 23.61
N ALA A 327 -12.15 -3.74 23.46
CA ALA A 327 -13.36 -4.24 22.83
C ALA A 327 -14.64 -3.81 23.57
N SER A 328 -14.57 -3.52 24.88
CA SER A 328 -15.72 -3.04 25.67
C SER A 328 -16.08 -1.61 25.27
N LEU A 329 -15.08 -0.73 25.20
CA LEU A 329 -15.28 0.66 24.78
C LEU A 329 -15.72 0.74 23.30
N ALA A 330 -15.19 -0.12 22.45
CA ALA A 330 -15.61 -0.20 21.05
C ALA A 330 -17.09 -0.61 20.94
N ARG A 331 -17.52 -1.62 21.72
CA ARG A 331 -18.93 -2.05 21.78
C ARG A 331 -19.85 -0.95 22.30
N GLU A 332 -19.49 -0.32 23.41
CA GLU A 332 -20.26 0.77 23.99
C GLU A 332 -20.42 1.92 22.97
N LYS A 333 -19.33 2.35 22.38
CA LYS A 333 -19.35 3.42 21.37
C LYS A 333 -20.28 3.10 20.19
N VAL A 334 -20.19 1.90 19.62
CA VAL A 334 -20.93 1.55 18.42
C VAL A 334 -22.37 1.13 18.76
N PHE A 335 -22.54 0.15 19.64
CA PHE A 335 -23.88 -0.42 19.86
C PHE A 335 -24.76 0.49 20.71
N SER A 336 -24.23 1.08 21.78
CA SER A 336 -24.99 2.02 22.60
C SER A 336 -24.98 3.43 22.01
N GLY A 337 -23.80 3.96 21.65
CA GLY A 337 -23.66 5.35 21.24
C GLY A 337 -24.24 5.62 19.85
N ILE A 338 -23.92 4.78 18.85
CA ILE A 338 -24.38 4.99 17.47
C ILE A 338 -25.76 4.35 17.23
N LEU A 339 -25.94 3.10 17.67
CA LEU A 339 -27.15 2.32 17.37
C LEU A 339 -28.24 2.46 18.43
N GLY A 340 -27.94 2.97 19.63
CA GLY A 340 -28.92 3.15 20.71
C GLY A 340 -29.36 1.83 21.36
N ILE A 341 -28.59 0.76 21.25
CA ILE A 341 -28.88 -0.55 21.86
C ILE A 341 -28.50 -0.47 23.34
N ASN A 342 -29.43 -0.83 24.23
CA ASN A 342 -29.18 -0.78 25.67
C ASN A 342 -28.24 -1.93 26.12
N SER A 343 -27.61 -1.78 27.29
CA SER A 343 -26.60 -2.70 27.79
C SER A 343 -27.13 -4.12 28.00
N GLU A 344 -28.36 -4.30 28.45
CA GLU A 344 -29.00 -5.60 28.64
C GLU A 344 -29.13 -6.37 27.29
N ALA A 345 -29.53 -5.66 26.24
CA ALA A 345 -29.64 -6.22 24.91
C ALA A 345 -28.26 -6.57 24.32
N ILE A 346 -27.23 -5.77 24.60
CA ILE A 346 -25.84 -6.07 24.19
C ILE A 346 -25.35 -7.35 24.88
N GLU A 347 -25.58 -7.50 26.17
CA GLU A 347 -25.20 -8.73 26.90
C GLU A 347 -25.94 -9.96 26.37
N ALA A 348 -27.23 -9.86 26.10
CA ALA A 348 -27.99 -10.94 25.48
C ALA A 348 -27.40 -11.35 24.13
N LEU A 349 -27.06 -10.38 23.27
CA LEU A 349 -26.45 -10.62 21.96
C LEU A 349 -25.05 -11.25 22.04
N LEU A 350 -24.27 -10.94 23.08
CA LEU A 350 -22.98 -11.57 23.35
C LEU A 350 -23.17 -13.02 23.77
N ILE A 351 -24.11 -13.32 24.67
CA ILE A 351 -24.42 -14.68 25.13
C ILE A 351 -24.91 -15.54 23.96
N GLU A 352 -25.72 -15.01 23.09
CA GLU A 352 -26.23 -15.70 21.89
C GLU A 352 -25.18 -15.87 20.78
N GLY A 353 -23.99 -15.23 20.90
CA GLY A 353 -22.93 -15.31 19.89
C GLY A 353 -23.23 -14.49 18.63
N VAL A 354 -24.16 -13.55 18.69
CA VAL A 354 -24.43 -12.57 17.64
C VAL A 354 -23.35 -11.49 17.62
N LEU A 355 -22.89 -11.08 18.80
CA LEU A 355 -21.75 -10.19 19.00
C LEU A 355 -20.56 -10.96 19.59
N GLY A 356 -19.34 -10.35 19.49
CA GLY A 356 -18.13 -10.93 20.05
C GLY A 356 -17.18 -9.93 20.68
#